data_eb3b1d646a5a5170c1e7b6edeb1170fe
#
_entry.id   eb3b1d646a5a5170c1e7b6edeb1170fe
#
_cell.length_a   1.000
_cell.length_b   1.000
_cell.length_c   1.000
_cell.angle_alpha   90.00
_cell.angle_beta   90.00
_cell.angle_gamma   90.00
#
_symmetry.space_group_name_H-M   'P 1'
#
loop_
_entity.id
_entity.type
_entity.pdbx_description
1 polymer ?
#
loop_
_entity_poly.entity_id
_entity_poly.type
_entity_poly.pdbx_seq_one_letter_code
_entity_poly.pdbx_strand_id
1 'polypeptide(L)'
;MVAAVALGGTPARAQEAVLNLYSARHYPTDEALYSGFTKATGIRIQRVDADDAGILARLRAEGSASPADVVLLVDAARLWRAEVDGMFRPVKSAVLEKAIPANLRAKPTDEGTAWFGLSTRARVVVYDKLKVKREDVDTYEKLAAPVNKGRVCTRSGAHPYNLSLFGAMVEHIGRQKTEAWLKGLVDNMARAPKGGDTDQIRAVASGECSVALTNTYYLARLMRSAKPEDKAVAERVGVVFPNQASWGTHLNIAGGAVARHAKNVPAAVKFLEYLTSQQAQ
;
A
#
# COMPACT_ATOMS: atom_id res chain seq x y z
N MET A 1 17.40 55.21 -47.17
CA MET A 1 17.64 53.82 -46.80
C MET A 1 17.31 53.63 -45.31
N VAL A 2 16.18 52.97 -44.99
CA VAL A 2 15.79 52.68 -43.61
C VAL A 2 16.11 51.19 -43.37
N ALA A 3 17.06 50.91 -42.50
CA ALA A 3 17.43 49.55 -42.11
C ALA A 3 16.41 49.01 -41.09
N ALA A 4 15.67 47.98 -41.49
CA ALA A 4 14.80 47.24 -40.58
C ALA A 4 15.66 46.27 -39.74
N VAL A 5 15.74 46.50 -38.44
CA VAL A 5 16.33 45.56 -37.46
C VAL A 5 15.29 44.49 -37.14
N ALA A 6 15.48 43.29 -37.66
CA ALA A 6 14.69 42.13 -37.28
C ALA A 6 15.13 41.65 -35.86
N LEU A 7 14.30 41.89 -34.86
CA LEU A 7 14.44 41.29 -33.52
C LEU A 7 14.07 39.80 -33.63
N GLY A 8 15.08 38.96 -33.74
CA GLY A 8 14.94 37.51 -33.62
C GLY A 8 14.62 37.12 -32.18
N GLY A 9 13.35 36.92 -31.87
CA GLY A 9 12.91 36.31 -30.62
C GLY A 9 13.39 34.86 -30.54
N THR A 10 14.34 34.55 -29.68
CA THR A 10 14.65 33.16 -29.30
C THR A 10 13.40 32.51 -28.71
N PRO A 11 12.98 31.33 -29.23
CA PRO A 11 11.85 30.63 -28.61
C PRO A 11 12.21 30.32 -27.15
N ALA A 12 11.43 30.83 -26.23
CA ALA A 12 11.51 30.45 -24.82
C ALA A 12 11.31 28.94 -24.76
N ARG A 13 12.38 28.23 -24.46
CA ARG A 13 12.32 26.78 -24.20
C ARG A 13 11.38 26.61 -23.02
N ALA A 14 10.19 26.06 -23.23
CA ALA A 14 9.27 25.73 -22.17
C ALA A 14 10.03 24.89 -21.14
N GLN A 15 10.16 25.42 -19.92
CA GLN A 15 10.84 24.71 -18.84
C GLN A 15 10.08 23.40 -18.64
N GLU A 16 10.80 22.29 -18.82
CA GLU A 16 10.22 20.95 -18.70
C GLU A 16 9.56 20.82 -17.32
N ALA A 17 8.24 20.61 -17.31
CA ALA A 17 7.50 20.51 -16.05
C ALA A 17 7.99 19.26 -15.28
N VAL A 18 8.41 19.45 -14.04
CA VAL A 18 8.89 18.38 -13.15
C VAL A 18 7.93 18.21 -12.01
N LEU A 19 7.64 16.95 -11.68
CA LEU A 19 6.90 16.52 -10.50
C LEU A 19 7.86 15.83 -9.53
N ASN A 20 7.97 16.33 -8.31
CA ASN A 20 8.79 15.72 -7.26
C ASN A 20 7.94 14.74 -6.46
N LEU A 21 8.24 13.45 -6.60
CA LEU A 21 7.51 12.35 -5.99
C LEU A 21 8.29 11.74 -4.83
N TYR A 22 7.74 11.77 -3.62
CA TYR A 22 8.27 11.07 -2.46
C TYR A 22 7.46 9.78 -2.27
N SER A 23 8.09 8.62 -2.45
CA SER A 23 7.39 7.34 -2.56
C SER A 23 7.91 6.29 -1.59
N ALA A 24 7.00 5.72 -0.82
CA ALA A 24 7.23 4.50 -0.06
C ALA A 24 6.87 3.22 -0.84
N ARG A 25 6.44 3.35 -2.07
CA ARG A 25 6.18 2.21 -2.95
C ARG A 25 7.50 1.65 -3.48
N HIS A 26 7.56 0.33 -3.62
CA HIS A 26 8.81 -0.38 -3.93
C HIS A 26 8.60 -1.50 -4.96
N TYR A 27 7.57 -1.36 -5.81
CA TYR A 27 7.23 -2.39 -6.78
C TYR A 27 7.88 -2.09 -8.14
N PRO A 28 8.53 -3.08 -8.80
CA PRO A 28 9.08 -2.87 -10.15
C PRO A 28 8.03 -2.43 -11.18
N THR A 29 6.75 -2.79 -10.97
CA THR A 29 5.63 -2.39 -11.81
C THR A 29 5.35 -0.88 -11.77
N ASP A 30 5.77 -0.18 -10.73
CA ASP A 30 5.54 1.26 -10.59
C ASP A 30 6.31 2.08 -11.64
N GLU A 31 7.42 1.56 -12.17
CA GLU A 31 8.17 2.21 -13.25
C GLU A 31 7.31 2.40 -14.52
N ALA A 32 6.45 1.41 -14.83
CA ALA A 32 5.53 1.53 -15.96
C ALA A 32 4.48 2.63 -15.74
N LEU A 33 4.02 2.82 -14.47
CA LEU A 33 3.09 3.90 -14.12
C LEU A 33 3.75 5.27 -14.29
N TYR A 34 4.98 5.43 -13.81
CA TYR A 34 5.68 6.71 -13.86
C TYR A 34 6.06 7.11 -15.30
N SER A 35 6.57 6.15 -16.08
CA SER A 35 6.88 6.37 -17.49
C SER A 35 5.62 6.63 -18.32
N GLY A 36 4.52 5.93 -18.03
CA GLY A 36 3.21 6.14 -18.66
C GLY A 36 2.67 7.56 -18.41
N PHE A 37 2.75 8.05 -17.17
CA PHE A 37 2.38 9.42 -16.83
C PHE A 37 3.21 10.45 -17.60
N THR A 38 4.53 10.28 -17.61
CA THR A 38 5.43 11.19 -18.33
C THR A 38 5.11 11.19 -19.83
N LYS A 39 4.88 10.02 -20.42
CA LYS A 39 4.51 9.90 -21.84
C LYS A 39 3.16 10.59 -22.16
N ALA A 40 2.19 10.46 -21.26
CA ALA A 40 0.85 11.03 -21.46
C ALA A 40 0.79 12.55 -21.25
N THR A 41 1.69 13.10 -20.43
CA THR A 41 1.56 14.50 -19.97
C THR A 41 2.74 15.40 -20.32
N GLY A 42 3.90 14.84 -20.69
CA GLY A 42 5.17 15.57 -20.83
C GLY A 42 5.79 15.97 -19.49
N ILE A 43 5.18 15.63 -18.35
CA ILE A 43 5.69 15.97 -17.01
C ILE A 43 6.67 14.89 -16.58
N ARG A 44 7.92 15.27 -16.31
CA ARG A 44 8.94 14.35 -15.84
C ARG A 44 8.83 14.14 -14.33
N ILE A 45 8.91 12.90 -13.88
CA ILE A 45 8.91 12.56 -12.45
C ILE A 45 10.36 12.51 -11.93
N GLN A 46 10.62 13.27 -10.86
CA GLN A 46 11.85 13.18 -10.07
C GLN A 46 11.49 12.53 -8.73
N ARG A 47 12.11 11.38 -8.43
CA ARG A 47 11.66 10.52 -7.34
C ARG A 47 12.67 10.44 -6.20
N VAL A 48 12.13 10.38 -4.98
CA VAL A 48 12.83 10.00 -3.75
C VAL A 48 12.12 8.78 -3.17
N ASP A 49 12.85 7.68 -3.04
CA ASP A 49 12.35 6.42 -2.50
C ASP A 49 12.90 6.15 -1.11
N ALA A 50 12.02 5.80 -0.18
CA ALA A 50 12.34 5.29 1.16
C ALA A 50 11.14 4.49 1.69
N ASP A 51 11.24 3.91 2.88
CA ASP A 51 10.04 3.40 3.56
C ASP A 51 9.15 4.54 4.08
N ASP A 52 7.93 4.21 4.52
CA ASP A 52 6.98 5.23 5.02
C ASP A 52 7.57 6.11 6.13
N ALA A 53 8.35 5.52 7.04
CA ALA A 53 8.95 6.26 8.15
C ALA A 53 10.03 7.23 7.65
N GLY A 54 10.86 6.80 6.71
CA GLY A 54 11.89 7.61 6.07
C GLY A 54 11.30 8.77 5.27
N ILE A 55 10.24 8.53 4.47
CA ILE A 55 9.53 9.59 3.75
C ILE A 55 8.97 10.65 4.71
N LEU A 56 8.27 10.21 5.77
CA LEU A 56 7.69 11.13 6.74
C LEU A 56 8.74 11.89 7.55
N ALA A 57 9.84 11.23 7.95
CA ALA A 57 10.95 11.87 8.65
C ALA A 57 11.60 12.95 7.77
N ARG A 58 11.80 12.66 6.49
CA ARG A 58 12.36 13.59 5.52
C ARG A 58 11.46 14.82 5.32
N LEU A 59 10.16 14.63 5.13
CA LEU A 59 9.20 15.73 5.00
C LEU A 59 9.21 16.64 6.22
N ARG A 60 9.31 16.06 7.45
CA ARG A 60 9.42 16.86 8.68
C ARG A 60 10.71 17.67 8.73
N ALA A 61 11.84 17.06 8.38
CA ALA A 61 13.15 17.72 8.40
C ALA A 61 13.24 18.86 7.38
N GLU A 62 12.67 18.68 6.19
CA GLU A 62 12.66 19.66 5.11
C GLU A 62 11.66 20.81 5.38
N GLY A 63 10.54 20.53 6.07
CA GLY A 63 9.51 21.51 6.40
C GLY A 63 9.01 22.27 5.17
N SER A 64 8.97 23.59 5.25
CA SER A 64 8.53 24.46 4.14
C SER A 64 9.52 24.53 2.97
N ALA A 65 10.74 24.05 3.14
CA ALA A 65 11.76 23.96 2.08
C ALA A 65 11.64 22.67 1.27
N SER A 66 10.75 21.75 1.65
CA SER A 66 10.57 20.48 0.94
C SER A 66 10.23 20.71 -0.54
N PRO A 67 10.92 20.06 -1.47
CA PRO A 67 10.58 20.11 -2.89
C PRO A 67 9.42 19.17 -3.26
N ALA A 68 8.96 18.31 -2.34
CA ALA A 68 7.95 17.30 -2.62
C ALA A 68 6.63 17.92 -3.12
N ASP A 69 6.12 17.39 -4.24
CA ASP A 69 4.79 17.72 -4.77
C ASP A 69 3.77 16.64 -4.40
N VAL A 70 4.15 15.36 -4.53
CA VAL A 70 3.31 14.21 -4.20
C VAL A 70 4.01 13.28 -3.22
N VAL A 71 3.23 12.75 -2.30
CA VAL A 71 3.65 11.72 -1.34
C VAL A 71 2.83 10.46 -1.55
N LEU A 72 3.47 9.31 -1.74
CA LEU A 72 2.85 7.99 -1.79
C LEU A 72 3.26 7.18 -0.56
N LEU A 73 2.29 6.74 0.23
CA LEU A 73 2.48 5.88 1.40
C LEU A 73 1.74 4.56 1.24
N VAL A 74 2.23 3.52 1.91
CA VAL A 74 1.70 2.15 1.73
C VAL A 74 0.85 1.65 2.89
N ASP A 75 0.38 2.56 3.76
CA ASP A 75 -0.43 2.20 4.92
C ASP A 75 -1.43 3.30 5.28
N ALA A 76 -2.70 2.94 5.53
CA ALA A 76 -3.76 3.89 5.89
C ALA A 76 -3.46 4.68 7.18
N ALA A 77 -2.89 4.01 8.20
CA ALA A 77 -2.54 4.66 9.45
C ALA A 77 -1.41 5.69 9.27
N ARG A 78 -0.49 5.44 8.33
CA ARG A 78 0.57 6.40 7.96
C ARG A 78 0.00 7.61 7.22
N LEU A 79 -0.95 7.41 6.32
CA LEU A 79 -1.66 8.49 5.63
C LEU A 79 -2.42 9.35 6.65
N TRP A 80 -3.20 8.71 7.51
CA TRP A 80 -3.94 9.42 8.57
C TRP A 80 -3.01 10.19 9.51
N ARG A 81 -1.91 9.57 9.95
CA ARG A 81 -0.95 10.24 10.83
C ARG A 81 -0.30 11.46 10.16
N ALA A 82 0.08 11.35 8.89
CA ALA A 82 0.64 12.45 8.13
C ALA A 82 -0.38 13.59 7.92
N GLU A 83 -1.67 13.27 7.76
CA GLU A 83 -2.76 14.25 7.74
C GLU A 83 -2.85 15.00 9.07
N VAL A 84 -2.91 14.28 10.22
CA VAL A 84 -2.97 14.87 11.56
C VAL A 84 -1.75 15.76 11.84
N ASP A 85 -0.57 15.37 11.37
CA ASP A 85 0.67 16.13 11.49
C ASP A 85 0.75 17.32 10.49
N GLY A 86 -0.32 17.56 9.71
CA GLY A 86 -0.42 18.69 8.76
C GLY A 86 0.54 18.62 7.57
N MET A 87 0.98 17.41 7.18
CA MET A 87 1.96 17.22 6.09
C MET A 87 1.35 17.28 4.70
N PHE A 88 0.02 17.24 4.60
CA PHE A 88 -0.70 17.22 3.34
C PHE A 88 -1.46 18.52 3.10
N ARG A 89 -1.62 18.86 1.85
CA ARG A 89 -2.47 19.92 1.36
C ARG A 89 -3.78 19.29 0.85
N PRO A 90 -4.94 19.57 1.45
CA PRO A 90 -6.22 19.13 0.92
C PRO A 90 -6.44 19.67 -0.50
N VAL A 91 -7.01 18.86 -1.35
CA VAL A 91 -7.32 19.23 -2.75
C VAL A 91 -8.73 18.81 -3.13
N LYS A 92 -9.38 19.58 -3.99
CA LYS A 92 -10.68 19.26 -4.60
C LYS A 92 -10.42 18.69 -5.99
N SER A 93 -10.89 17.46 -6.23
CA SER A 93 -10.86 16.83 -7.54
C SER A 93 -12.09 15.94 -7.72
N ALA A 94 -12.99 16.35 -8.58
CA ALA A 94 -14.16 15.56 -8.95
C ALA A 94 -13.79 14.19 -9.56
N VAL A 95 -12.64 14.11 -10.23
CA VAL A 95 -12.11 12.84 -10.78
C VAL A 95 -11.76 11.87 -9.67
N LEU A 96 -10.95 12.30 -8.70
CA LEU A 96 -10.53 11.47 -7.57
C LEU A 96 -11.73 11.08 -6.69
N GLU A 97 -12.63 12.01 -6.43
CA GLU A 97 -13.82 11.78 -5.60
C GLU A 97 -14.81 10.80 -6.23
N LYS A 98 -14.91 10.81 -7.57
CA LYS A 98 -15.72 9.85 -8.32
C LYS A 98 -15.06 8.48 -8.42
N ALA A 99 -13.73 8.44 -8.61
CA ALA A 99 -13.00 7.19 -8.80
C ALA A 99 -12.77 6.41 -7.50
N ILE A 100 -12.64 7.10 -6.37
CA ILE A 100 -12.25 6.49 -5.09
C ILE A 100 -13.42 6.53 -4.10
N PRO A 101 -13.88 5.35 -3.60
CA PRO A 101 -14.93 5.27 -2.58
C PRO A 101 -14.63 6.12 -1.34
N ALA A 102 -15.66 6.68 -0.72
CA ALA A 102 -15.52 7.59 0.41
C ALA A 102 -14.79 6.97 1.63
N ASN A 103 -14.95 5.67 1.84
CA ASN A 103 -14.25 4.92 2.91
C ASN A 103 -12.79 4.59 2.60
N LEU A 104 -12.29 4.92 1.40
CA LEU A 104 -10.90 4.72 0.98
C LEU A 104 -10.14 6.03 0.77
N ARG A 105 -10.61 7.13 1.33
CA ARG A 105 -9.97 8.44 1.28
C ARG A 105 -10.18 9.19 2.59
N ALA A 106 -9.41 10.26 2.82
CA ALA A 106 -9.61 11.15 3.96
C ALA A 106 -11.04 11.74 3.95
N LYS A 107 -11.58 12.00 5.13
CA LYS A 107 -12.85 12.70 5.25
C LYS A 107 -12.70 14.11 4.65
N PRO A 108 -13.55 14.51 3.70
CA PRO A 108 -13.44 15.82 3.07
C PRO A 108 -13.71 16.94 4.07
N THR A 109 -13.03 18.06 3.88
CA THR A 109 -13.23 19.34 4.56
C THR A 109 -13.65 20.40 3.55
N ASP A 110 -13.89 21.63 3.99
CA ASP A 110 -14.17 22.75 3.08
C ASP A 110 -13.00 23.06 2.13
N GLU A 111 -11.77 22.69 2.53
CA GLU A 111 -10.57 22.86 1.70
C GLU A 111 -10.40 21.72 0.69
N GLY A 112 -11.02 20.56 0.89
CA GLY A 112 -10.94 19.37 0.06
C GLY A 112 -10.57 18.12 0.84
N THR A 113 -10.00 17.13 0.15
CA THR A 113 -9.60 15.82 0.67
C THR A 113 -8.07 15.74 0.79
N ALA A 114 -7.59 15.35 1.97
CA ALA A 114 -6.16 15.39 2.28
C ALA A 114 -5.36 14.26 1.63
N TRP A 115 -5.94 13.05 1.48
CA TRP A 115 -5.30 11.89 0.84
C TRP A 115 -6.33 10.96 0.19
N PHE A 116 -5.87 10.16 -0.75
CA PHE A 116 -6.67 9.27 -1.58
C PHE A 116 -6.06 7.86 -1.60
N GLY A 117 -6.88 6.82 -1.34
CA GLY A 117 -6.48 5.43 -1.50
C GLY A 117 -6.42 5.07 -2.98
N LEU A 118 -5.26 4.61 -3.44
CA LEU A 118 -4.99 4.33 -4.85
C LEU A 118 -4.97 2.83 -5.17
N SER A 119 -4.69 2.01 -4.18
CA SER A 119 -4.76 0.56 -4.31
C SER A 119 -5.10 -0.09 -2.98
N THR A 120 -5.78 -1.24 -3.03
CA THR A 120 -6.17 -2.01 -1.85
C THR A 120 -5.43 -3.34 -1.81
N ARG A 121 -5.26 -3.89 -0.62
CA ARG A 121 -4.78 -5.24 -0.39
C ARG A 121 -5.52 -5.87 0.78
N ALA A 122 -5.85 -7.16 0.64
CA ALA A 122 -6.45 -7.93 1.72
C ALA A 122 -5.36 -8.69 2.50
N ARG A 123 -5.51 -8.74 3.83
CA ARG A 123 -4.72 -9.61 4.69
C ARG A 123 -5.41 -10.97 4.76
N VAL A 124 -4.91 -11.95 4.04
CA VAL A 124 -5.53 -13.27 3.87
C VAL A 124 -4.80 -14.34 4.66
N VAL A 125 -5.46 -15.47 4.84
CA VAL A 125 -4.82 -16.69 5.35
C VAL A 125 -4.50 -17.61 4.18
N VAL A 126 -3.23 -18.01 4.07
CA VAL A 126 -2.76 -19.06 3.16
C VAL A 126 -2.56 -20.33 3.97
N TYR A 127 -2.99 -21.48 3.45
CA TYR A 127 -2.94 -22.75 4.15
C TYR A 127 -2.57 -23.93 3.24
N ASP A 128 -1.99 -24.98 3.81
CA ASP A 128 -1.71 -26.24 3.10
C ASP A 128 -3.03 -27.01 2.88
N LYS A 129 -3.48 -27.10 1.63
CA LYS A 129 -4.73 -27.79 1.24
C LYS A 129 -4.81 -29.26 1.63
N LEU A 130 -3.67 -29.91 1.87
CA LEU A 130 -3.62 -31.34 2.22
C LEU A 130 -3.64 -31.58 3.74
N LYS A 131 -3.31 -30.55 4.56
CA LYS A 131 -3.13 -30.70 6.01
C LYS A 131 -4.13 -29.92 6.86
N VAL A 132 -4.77 -28.92 6.27
CA VAL A 132 -5.64 -27.97 6.99
C VAL A 132 -6.98 -27.87 6.30
N LYS A 133 -8.07 -28.00 7.05
CA LYS A 133 -9.40 -27.75 6.57
C LYS A 133 -9.64 -26.24 6.51
N ARG A 134 -10.32 -25.78 5.47
CA ARG A 134 -10.63 -24.36 5.28
C ARG A 134 -11.37 -23.75 6.47
N GLU A 135 -12.31 -24.50 7.04
CA GLU A 135 -13.10 -24.09 8.20
C GLU A 135 -12.29 -23.90 9.49
N ASP A 136 -11.08 -24.45 9.58
CA ASP A 136 -10.18 -24.25 10.74
C ASP A 136 -9.44 -22.91 10.69
N VAL A 137 -9.53 -22.18 9.57
CA VAL A 137 -8.76 -20.95 9.28
C VAL A 137 -9.58 -19.86 8.59
N ASP A 138 -10.92 -19.95 8.58
CA ASP A 138 -11.82 -19.04 7.88
C ASP A 138 -12.10 -17.73 8.64
N THR A 139 -11.56 -17.59 9.87
CA THR A 139 -11.52 -16.34 10.63
C THR A 139 -10.14 -16.10 11.22
N TYR A 140 -9.80 -14.83 11.49
CA TYR A 140 -8.52 -14.52 12.16
C TYR A 140 -8.50 -15.10 13.57
N GLU A 141 -9.63 -15.10 14.25
CA GLU A 141 -9.78 -15.60 15.60
C GLU A 141 -9.37 -17.08 15.71
N LYS A 142 -9.72 -17.88 14.69
CA LYS A 142 -9.36 -19.32 14.63
C LYS A 142 -7.86 -19.59 14.55
N LEU A 143 -7.05 -18.62 14.12
CA LEU A 143 -5.59 -18.79 14.12
C LEU A 143 -5.01 -18.97 15.52
N ALA A 144 -5.70 -18.50 16.56
CA ALA A 144 -5.36 -18.71 17.95
C ALA A 144 -6.02 -19.97 18.56
N ALA A 145 -6.85 -20.70 17.81
CA ALA A 145 -7.51 -21.90 18.29
C ALA A 145 -6.51 -23.08 18.43
N PRO A 146 -6.72 -24.00 19.40
CA PRO A 146 -5.81 -25.13 19.66
C PRO A 146 -5.55 -26.03 18.45
N VAL A 147 -6.50 -26.15 17.50
CA VAL A 147 -6.34 -26.92 16.27
C VAL A 147 -5.16 -26.44 15.42
N ASN A 148 -4.77 -25.15 15.56
CA ASN A 148 -3.67 -24.55 14.82
C ASN A 148 -2.34 -24.52 15.60
N LYS A 149 -2.23 -25.25 16.72
CA LYS A 149 -1.00 -25.31 17.53
C LYS A 149 0.19 -25.82 16.71
N GLY A 150 1.28 -25.04 16.72
CA GLY A 150 2.51 -25.37 15.99
C GLY A 150 2.37 -25.32 14.47
N ARG A 151 1.33 -24.62 13.93
CA ARG A 151 1.03 -24.60 12.48
C ARG A 151 1.20 -23.24 11.84
N VAL A 152 1.19 -22.14 12.61
CA VAL A 152 1.08 -20.78 12.08
C VAL A 152 2.44 -20.16 11.84
N CYS A 153 2.61 -19.54 10.66
CA CYS A 153 3.74 -18.70 10.34
C CYS A 153 3.27 -17.27 10.02
N THR A 154 4.07 -16.30 10.39
CA THR A 154 3.88 -14.90 10.04
C THR A 154 5.21 -14.17 9.98
N ARG A 155 5.22 -13.02 9.32
CA ARG A 155 6.30 -12.05 9.40
C ARG A 155 6.28 -11.36 10.77
N SER A 156 7.27 -10.51 11.05
CA SER A 156 7.38 -9.77 12.31
C SER A 156 6.05 -9.10 12.72
N GLY A 157 5.68 -9.24 13.99
CA GLY A 157 4.52 -8.55 14.58
C GLY A 157 4.63 -7.02 14.54
N ALA A 158 5.86 -6.48 14.55
CA ALA A 158 6.11 -5.04 14.44
C ALA A 158 5.97 -4.50 13.00
N HIS A 159 5.78 -5.38 12.01
CA HIS A 159 5.62 -4.93 10.63
C HIS A 159 4.26 -4.25 10.40
N PRO A 160 4.19 -3.14 9.64
CA PRO A 160 2.95 -2.39 9.40
C PRO A 160 1.75 -3.24 8.99
N TYR A 161 1.93 -4.31 8.20
CA TYR A 161 0.82 -5.17 7.77
C TYR A 161 0.17 -5.94 8.92
N ASN A 162 0.96 -6.41 9.87
CA ASN A 162 0.44 -7.08 11.07
C ASN A 162 -0.12 -6.06 12.06
N LEU A 163 0.57 -4.93 12.28
CA LEU A 163 0.06 -3.86 13.14
C LEU A 163 -1.29 -3.33 12.67
N SER A 164 -1.48 -3.19 11.35
CA SER A 164 -2.75 -2.77 10.77
C SER A 164 -3.87 -3.79 11.02
N LEU A 165 -3.60 -5.09 10.89
CA LEU A 165 -4.56 -6.14 11.26
C LEU A 165 -4.87 -6.12 12.76
N PHE A 166 -3.86 -5.98 13.62
CA PHE A 166 -4.05 -5.95 15.07
C PHE A 166 -4.90 -4.76 15.50
N GLY A 167 -4.69 -3.59 14.87
CA GLY A 167 -5.53 -2.41 15.07
C GLY A 167 -6.99 -2.66 14.66
N ALA A 168 -7.22 -3.30 13.51
CA ALA A 168 -8.56 -3.67 13.07
C ALA A 168 -9.23 -4.67 14.03
N MET A 169 -8.49 -5.63 14.56
CA MET A 169 -9.03 -6.55 15.57
C MET A 169 -9.38 -5.83 16.88
N VAL A 170 -8.57 -4.86 17.31
CA VAL A 170 -8.92 -4.03 18.49
C VAL A 170 -10.25 -3.31 18.28
N GLU A 171 -10.48 -2.77 17.08
CA GLU A 171 -11.74 -2.09 16.72
C GLU A 171 -12.95 -3.04 16.72
N HIS A 172 -12.79 -4.24 16.13
CA HIS A 172 -13.92 -5.15 15.92
C HIS A 172 -14.24 -6.05 17.11
N ILE A 173 -13.24 -6.52 17.85
CA ILE A 173 -13.43 -7.47 18.95
C ILE A 173 -12.99 -6.94 20.32
N GLY A 174 -12.44 -5.72 20.36
CA GLY A 174 -11.96 -5.05 21.56
C GLY A 174 -10.54 -5.46 21.99
N ARG A 175 -9.89 -4.57 22.75
CA ARG A 175 -8.49 -4.73 23.16
C ARG A 175 -8.21 -6.02 23.91
N GLN A 176 -9.00 -6.34 24.92
CA GLN A 176 -8.77 -7.52 25.77
C GLN A 176 -8.81 -8.83 24.97
N LYS A 177 -9.78 -8.97 24.07
CA LYS A 177 -9.89 -10.16 23.20
C LYS A 177 -8.76 -10.21 22.19
N THR A 178 -8.32 -9.07 21.66
CA THR A 178 -7.18 -9.00 20.75
C THR A 178 -5.88 -9.39 21.42
N GLU A 179 -5.64 -8.95 22.67
CA GLU A 179 -4.47 -9.34 23.45
C GLU A 179 -4.47 -10.86 23.73
N ALA A 180 -5.61 -11.45 24.10
CA ALA A 180 -5.76 -12.89 24.26
C ALA A 180 -5.52 -13.65 22.96
N TRP A 181 -6.05 -13.15 21.85
CA TRP A 181 -5.83 -13.70 20.52
C TRP A 181 -4.35 -13.65 20.12
N LEU A 182 -3.66 -12.52 20.33
CA LEU A 182 -2.22 -12.39 20.04
C LEU A 182 -1.39 -13.40 20.82
N LYS A 183 -1.73 -13.63 22.09
CA LYS A 183 -1.07 -14.67 22.91
C LYS A 183 -1.29 -16.06 22.31
N GLY A 184 -2.55 -16.42 22.00
CA GLY A 184 -2.86 -17.70 21.36
C GLY A 184 -2.23 -17.85 19.98
N LEU A 185 -2.14 -16.77 19.20
CA LEU A 185 -1.43 -16.76 17.90
C LEU A 185 0.07 -17.09 18.09
N VAL A 186 0.71 -16.49 19.09
CA VAL A 186 2.13 -16.78 19.44
C VAL A 186 2.30 -18.22 19.88
N ASP A 187 1.41 -18.74 20.72
CA ASP A 187 1.43 -20.12 21.21
C ASP A 187 1.23 -21.15 20.06
N ASN A 188 0.59 -20.72 18.97
CA ASN A 188 0.32 -21.54 17.79
C ASN A 188 1.39 -21.42 16.68
N MET A 189 2.41 -20.58 16.88
CA MET A 189 3.47 -20.44 15.88
C MET A 189 4.28 -21.73 15.71
N ALA A 190 4.52 -22.12 14.45
CA ALA A 190 5.43 -23.21 14.08
C ALA A 190 6.90 -22.83 14.32
N ARG A 191 7.20 -21.55 14.24
CA ARG A 191 8.54 -20.97 14.46
C ARG A 191 8.45 -19.47 14.79
N ALA A 192 9.54 -18.90 15.26
CA ALA A 192 9.68 -17.46 15.42
C ALA A 192 9.40 -16.73 14.10
N PRO A 193 8.75 -15.53 14.12
CA PRO A 193 8.49 -14.72 12.95
C PRO A 193 9.79 -14.37 12.21
N LYS A 194 9.83 -14.61 10.88
CA LYS A 194 10.98 -14.29 10.02
C LYS A 194 10.52 -14.09 8.57
N GLY A 195 11.30 -13.34 7.79
CA GLY A 195 11.08 -13.14 6.36
C GLY A 195 9.86 -12.29 6.02
N GLY A 196 9.56 -12.20 4.73
CA GLY A 196 8.40 -11.49 4.18
C GLY A 196 7.22 -12.42 3.88
N ASP A 197 6.14 -11.87 3.31
CA ASP A 197 4.92 -12.65 3.01
C ASP A 197 5.17 -13.76 1.97
N THR A 198 6.03 -13.53 0.97
CA THR A 198 6.42 -14.59 0.03
C THR A 198 7.09 -15.78 0.73
N ASP A 199 7.94 -15.48 1.74
CA ASP A 199 8.62 -16.53 2.51
C ASP A 199 7.62 -17.33 3.35
N GLN A 200 6.56 -16.70 3.86
CA GLN A 200 5.49 -17.39 4.56
C GLN A 200 4.73 -18.34 3.62
N ILE A 201 4.40 -17.90 2.40
CA ILE A 201 3.71 -18.76 1.41
C ILE A 201 4.57 -19.97 1.05
N ARG A 202 5.87 -19.76 0.83
CA ARG A 202 6.83 -20.84 0.57
C ARG A 202 6.99 -21.78 1.74
N ALA A 203 6.99 -21.25 2.98
CA ALA A 203 7.05 -22.07 4.18
C ALA A 203 5.82 -22.98 4.35
N VAL A 204 4.63 -22.52 3.95
CA VAL A 204 3.43 -23.36 3.90
C VAL A 204 3.59 -24.45 2.83
N ALA A 205 4.02 -24.09 1.64
CA ALA A 205 4.18 -25.06 0.54
C ALA A 205 5.26 -26.11 0.83
N SER A 206 6.33 -25.77 1.55
CA SER A 206 7.38 -26.70 1.95
C SER A 206 7.01 -27.55 3.17
N GLY A 207 5.95 -27.17 3.90
CA GLY A 207 5.53 -27.86 5.11
C GLY A 207 6.26 -27.44 6.39
N GLU A 208 7.06 -26.36 6.37
CA GLU A 208 7.64 -25.73 7.57
C GLU A 208 6.54 -25.20 8.50
N CYS A 209 5.46 -24.70 7.94
CA CYS A 209 4.20 -24.42 8.61
C CYS A 209 3.01 -24.90 7.76
N SER A 210 1.82 -24.87 8.33
CA SER A 210 0.63 -25.27 7.58
C SER A 210 -0.32 -24.12 7.30
N VAL A 211 -0.16 -22.98 8.00
CA VAL A 211 -1.00 -21.80 7.91
C VAL A 211 -0.12 -20.54 7.97
N ALA A 212 -0.46 -19.53 7.18
CA ALA A 212 0.26 -18.25 7.21
C ALA A 212 -0.64 -17.05 6.95
N LEU A 213 -0.32 -15.92 7.61
CA LEU A 213 -0.88 -14.60 7.32
C LEU A 213 -0.06 -13.91 6.22
N THR A 214 -0.72 -13.54 5.11
CA THR A 214 -0.06 -12.87 3.97
C THR A 214 -0.98 -11.82 3.33
N ASN A 215 -0.42 -10.93 2.53
CA ASN A 215 -1.24 -10.08 1.67
C ASN A 215 -1.51 -10.78 0.33
N THR A 216 -2.69 -10.54 -0.24
CA THR A 216 -3.19 -11.17 -1.47
C THR A 216 -2.21 -11.16 -2.64
N TYR A 217 -1.58 -10.01 -2.90
CA TYR A 217 -0.75 -9.82 -4.10
C TYR A 217 0.54 -10.65 -4.11
N TYR A 218 1.02 -11.11 -2.95
CA TYR A 218 2.19 -12.00 -2.91
C TYR A 218 1.87 -13.38 -3.50
N LEU A 219 0.71 -13.94 -3.19
CA LEU A 219 0.24 -15.18 -3.81
C LEU A 219 -0.03 -14.97 -5.30
N ALA A 220 -0.72 -13.87 -5.67
CA ALA A 220 -0.98 -13.55 -7.07
C ALA A 220 0.31 -13.42 -7.89
N ARG A 221 1.39 -12.87 -7.33
CA ARG A 221 2.70 -12.82 -7.99
C ARG A 221 3.29 -14.19 -8.25
N LEU A 222 3.19 -15.11 -7.28
CA LEU A 222 3.64 -16.50 -7.47
C LEU A 222 2.83 -17.21 -8.56
N MET A 223 1.52 -17.04 -8.57
CA MET A 223 0.63 -17.62 -9.60
C MET A 223 0.95 -17.11 -11.02
N ARG A 224 1.36 -15.83 -11.14
CA ARG A 224 1.70 -15.20 -12.44
C ARG A 224 3.18 -15.32 -12.81
N SER A 225 4.00 -15.91 -11.95
CA SER A 225 5.43 -16.08 -12.22
C SER A 225 5.67 -16.99 -13.42
N ALA A 226 6.70 -16.68 -14.20
CA ALA A 226 7.15 -17.57 -15.28
C ALA A 226 7.93 -18.78 -14.75
N LYS A 227 8.36 -18.77 -13.47
CA LYS A 227 9.17 -19.80 -12.85
C LYS A 227 8.31 -21.00 -12.43
N PRO A 228 8.62 -22.23 -12.87
CA PRO A 228 7.85 -23.42 -12.50
C PRO A 228 7.76 -23.65 -10.98
N GLU A 229 8.83 -23.35 -10.24
CA GLU A 229 8.89 -23.49 -8.79
C GLU A 229 7.90 -22.57 -8.07
N ASP A 230 7.67 -21.35 -8.56
CA ASP A 230 6.69 -20.43 -8.00
C ASP A 230 5.25 -20.92 -8.25
N LYS A 231 4.98 -21.45 -9.42
CA LYS A 231 3.68 -22.06 -9.75
C LYS A 231 3.39 -23.25 -8.87
N ALA A 232 4.35 -24.15 -8.68
CA ALA A 232 4.22 -25.31 -7.79
C ALA A 232 3.90 -24.90 -6.35
N VAL A 233 4.52 -23.83 -5.85
CA VAL A 233 4.19 -23.24 -4.54
C VAL A 233 2.73 -22.76 -4.51
N ALA A 234 2.29 -22.02 -5.52
CA ALA A 234 0.93 -21.49 -5.59
C ALA A 234 -0.14 -22.61 -5.71
N GLU A 235 0.16 -23.68 -6.42
CA GLU A 235 -0.73 -24.84 -6.58
C GLU A 235 -0.90 -25.63 -5.27
N ARG A 236 0.13 -25.69 -4.44
CA ARG A 236 0.11 -26.40 -3.17
C ARG A 236 -0.77 -25.74 -2.12
N VAL A 237 -0.89 -24.42 -2.14
CA VAL A 237 -1.56 -23.66 -1.09
C VAL A 237 -3.00 -23.30 -1.46
N GLY A 238 -3.86 -23.22 -0.43
CA GLY A 238 -5.18 -22.61 -0.51
C GLY A 238 -5.14 -21.18 0.06
N VAL A 239 -6.14 -20.38 -0.27
CA VAL A 239 -6.33 -19.03 0.27
C VAL A 239 -7.74 -18.89 0.84
N VAL A 240 -7.82 -18.23 2.00
CA VAL A 240 -9.07 -17.82 2.63
C VAL A 240 -9.05 -16.31 2.82
N PHE A 241 -10.16 -15.67 2.49
CA PHE A 241 -10.49 -14.32 2.92
C PHE A 241 -11.25 -14.45 4.25
N PRO A 242 -10.60 -14.18 5.40
CA PRO A 242 -11.20 -14.47 6.71
C PRO A 242 -12.42 -13.61 7.01
N ASN A 243 -13.22 -14.05 7.99
CA ASN A 243 -14.31 -13.28 8.61
C ASN A 243 -15.45 -12.86 7.67
N GLN A 244 -15.67 -13.58 6.54
CA GLN A 244 -16.73 -13.21 5.58
C GLN A 244 -18.14 -13.23 6.17
N ALA A 245 -18.38 -14.04 7.20
CA ALA A 245 -19.67 -14.10 7.90
C ALA A 245 -19.77 -13.11 9.08
N SER A 246 -18.74 -12.27 9.30
CA SER A 246 -18.71 -11.30 10.41
C SER A 246 -18.25 -9.93 9.92
N TRP A 247 -17.17 -9.39 10.46
CA TRP A 247 -16.66 -8.04 10.15
C TRP A 247 -15.85 -7.96 8.83
N GLY A 248 -15.67 -9.06 8.14
CA GLY A 248 -15.00 -9.12 6.84
C GLY A 248 -13.49 -9.26 6.92
N THR A 249 -12.87 -9.45 5.77
CA THR A 249 -11.42 -9.50 5.65
C THR A 249 -10.83 -8.10 5.81
N HIS A 250 -9.78 -7.98 6.63
CA HIS A 250 -9.06 -6.73 6.78
C HIS A 250 -8.45 -6.27 5.45
N LEU A 251 -8.83 -5.06 5.04
CA LEU A 251 -8.28 -4.36 3.89
C LEU A 251 -7.37 -3.24 4.38
N ASN A 252 -6.24 -3.06 3.71
CA ASN A 252 -5.40 -1.89 3.87
C ASN A 252 -5.14 -1.24 2.50
N ILE A 253 -4.69 0.00 2.48
CA ILE A 253 -4.51 0.78 1.26
C ILE A 253 -3.05 1.26 1.12
N ALA A 254 -2.63 1.43 -0.14
CA ALA A 254 -1.61 2.40 -0.46
C ALA A 254 -2.31 3.63 -1.04
N GLY A 255 -1.88 4.79 -0.65
CA GLY A 255 -2.53 6.04 -1.05
C GLY A 255 -1.54 7.15 -1.35
N GLY A 256 -2.08 8.25 -1.87
CA GLY A 256 -1.32 9.41 -2.26
C GLY A 256 -1.95 10.71 -1.77
N ALA A 257 -1.12 11.70 -1.60
CA ALA A 257 -1.49 13.04 -1.17
C ALA A 257 -0.64 14.10 -1.87
N VAL A 258 -1.18 15.30 -1.98
CA VAL A 258 -0.37 16.48 -2.34
C VAL A 258 0.38 16.95 -1.10
N ALA A 259 1.68 17.14 -1.20
CA ALA A 259 2.50 17.60 -0.08
C ALA A 259 2.07 19.02 0.37
N ARG A 260 2.17 19.32 1.68
CA ARG A 260 1.74 20.60 2.25
C ARG A 260 2.30 21.81 1.52
N HIS A 261 3.58 21.76 1.17
CA HIS A 261 4.33 22.84 0.55
C HIS A 261 4.61 22.62 -0.94
N ALA A 262 3.82 21.74 -1.59
CA ALA A 262 3.94 21.45 -3.02
C ALA A 262 3.99 22.73 -3.85
N LYS A 263 4.97 22.81 -4.74
CA LYS A 263 5.16 23.95 -5.65
C LYS A 263 4.38 23.79 -6.94
N ASN A 264 4.13 22.55 -7.36
CA ASN A 264 3.40 22.23 -8.58
C ASN A 264 2.10 21.45 -8.30
N VAL A 265 1.18 22.07 -7.57
CA VAL A 265 -0.11 21.46 -7.20
C VAL A 265 -0.91 20.95 -8.39
N PRO A 266 -1.01 21.69 -9.54
CA PRO A 266 -1.74 21.17 -10.70
C PRO A 266 -1.15 19.86 -11.24
N ALA A 267 0.17 19.74 -11.34
CA ALA A 267 0.83 18.51 -11.78
C ALA A 267 0.67 17.38 -10.75
N ALA A 268 0.69 17.71 -9.46
CA ALA A 268 0.45 16.73 -8.37
C ALA A 268 -0.96 16.14 -8.44
N VAL A 269 -1.99 16.96 -8.60
CA VAL A 269 -3.38 16.51 -8.75
C VAL A 269 -3.51 15.67 -10.02
N LYS A 270 -2.97 16.13 -11.15
CA LYS A 270 -2.99 15.40 -12.43
C LYS A 270 -2.33 14.03 -12.32
N PHE A 271 -1.26 13.90 -11.53
CA PHE A 271 -0.61 12.60 -11.30
C PHE A 271 -1.49 11.67 -10.46
N LEU A 272 -2.11 12.16 -9.39
CA LEU A 272 -3.04 11.37 -8.58
C LEU A 272 -4.25 10.91 -9.41
N GLU A 273 -4.80 11.79 -10.25
CA GLU A 273 -5.90 11.46 -11.17
C GLU A 273 -5.47 10.40 -12.20
N TYR A 274 -4.26 10.54 -12.77
CA TYR A 274 -3.71 9.53 -13.68
C TYR A 274 -3.63 8.16 -13.00
N LEU A 275 -3.20 8.08 -11.73
CA LEU A 275 -3.11 6.82 -10.99
C LEU A 275 -4.47 6.14 -10.78
N THR A 276 -5.60 6.86 -10.95
CA THR A 276 -6.96 6.28 -10.90
C THR A 276 -7.53 5.94 -12.29
N SER A 277 -6.80 6.23 -13.34
CA SER A 277 -7.24 5.94 -14.71
C SER A 277 -7.21 4.44 -15.02
N GLN A 278 -8.02 4.02 -16.00
CA GLN A 278 -8.02 2.63 -16.47
C GLN A 278 -6.64 2.19 -16.98
N GLN A 279 -5.87 3.11 -17.57
CA GLN A 279 -4.53 2.81 -18.06
C GLN A 279 -3.55 2.48 -16.92
N ALA A 280 -3.72 3.13 -15.75
CA ALA A 280 -2.82 2.96 -14.61
C ALA A 280 -3.23 1.77 -13.73
N GLN A 281 -4.53 1.43 -13.65
CA GLN A 281 -5.09 0.33 -12.87
C GLN A 281 -5.04 -0.99 -13.63
#